data_7c793334bed97ca34813d40be38a7b5f
#
_entry.id   7c793334bed97ca34813d40be38a7b5f
#
_cell.length_a   1.000
_cell.length_b   1.000
_cell.length_c   1.000
_cell.angle_alpha   90.00
_cell.angle_beta   90.00
_cell.angle_gamma   90.00
#
_symmetry.space_group_name_H-M   'P 1'
#
loop_
_entity.id
_entity.type
_entity.pdbx_description
1 polymer ?
#
loop_
_entity_poly.entity_id
_entity_poly.type
_entity_poly.pdbx_seq_one_letter_code
_entity_poly.pdbx_strand_id
1 'polypeptide(L)'
;MKIPLSNLSFSLLNEDIDISAFRCGEPDLTEFLIEDALENQAARLSVTRIVLHEGQVVGFFTLTNDCIIRKSVSDDDGEEWYPYPHYPALKIARLATHQEFEGRGIGRAMLLKTVAIAMRLSQYVGCRMITVDAKPKSEGFYLKYGFQKALINKKKDTIPLYRDFYRSYQEAEKGMSPPLTVFDERSR
;
A
#
# COMPACT_ATOMS: atom_id res chain seq x y z
N MET A 1 -8.02 21.34 -3.60
CA MET A 1 -8.26 20.74 -4.94
C MET A 1 -7.47 19.42 -5.03
N LYS A 2 -8.00 18.37 -5.67
CA LYS A 2 -7.27 17.10 -5.85
C LYS A 2 -6.16 17.26 -6.88
N ILE A 3 -5.01 16.61 -6.64
CA ILE A 3 -3.91 16.55 -7.61
C ILE A 3 -4.17 15.37 -8.55
N PRO A 4 -4.19 15.60 -9.88
CA PRO A 4 -4.32 14.53 -10.85
C PRO A 4 -3.16 13.53 -10.73
N LEU A 5 -3.44 12.25 -11.01
CA LEU A 5 -2.42 11.19 -10.93
C LEU A 5 -1.26 11.44 -11.92
N SER A 6 -1.57 12.03 -13.08
CA SER A 6 -0.58 12.42 -14.10
C SER A 6 0.46 13.45 -13.61
N ASN A 7 0.13 14.18 -12.55
CA ASN A 7 1.02 15.19 -11.97
C ASN A 7 1.83 14.65 -10.77
N LEU A 8 1.71 13.34 -10.51
CA LEU A 8 2.48 12.65 -9.48
C LEU A 8 3.51 11.74 -10.15
N SER A 9 4.75 11.81 -9.70
CA SER A 9 5.77 10.85 -10.05
C SER A 9 6.12 9.95 -8.86
N PHE A 10 6.52 8.71 -9.16
CA PHE A 10 6.86 7.72 -8.16
C PHE A 10 8.30 7.24 -8.39
N SER A 11 9.14 7.43 -7.40
CA SER A 11 10.54 7.02 -7.44
C SER A 11 10.87 6.04 -6.32
N LEU A 12 11.85 5.19 -6.54
CA LEU A 12 12.49 4.45 -5.46
C LEU A 12 13.25 5.45 -4.59
N LEU A 13 13.18 5.30 -3.25
CA LEU A 13 13.99 6.11 -2.34
C LEU A 13 15.49 5.87 -2.64
N ASN A 14 16.25 6.94 -2.76
CA ASN A 14 17.70 6.93 -2.92
C ASN A 14 18.30 8.19 -2.29
N GLU A 15 19.62 8.27 -2.25
CA GLU A 15 20.36 9.37 -1.60
C GLU A 15 20.20 10.73 -2.31
N ASP A 16 19.80 10.73 -3.59
CA ASP A 16 19.65 11.96 -4.38
C ASP A 16 18.32 12.69 -4.10
N ILE A 17 17.36 12.02 -3.43
CA ILE A 17 16.06 12.62 -3.13
C ILE A 17 16.11 13.32 -1.79
N ASP A 18 15.95 14.64 -1.79
CA ASP A 18 15.87 15.40 -0.53
C ASP A 18 14.53 15.15 0.17
N ILE A 19 14.59 14.41 1.27
CA ILE A 19 13.46 14.08 2.15
C ILE A 19 13.45 14.90 3.45
N SER A 20 14.42 15.77 3.65
CA SER A 20 14.64 16.51 4.92
C SER A 20 13.46 17.41 5.33
N ALA A 21 12.74 17.94 4.33
CA ALA A 21 11.58 18.80 4.54
C ALA A 21 10.26 18.02 4.72
N PHE A 22 10.26 16.67 4.55
CA PHE A 22 9.03 15.89 4.68
C PHE A 22 8.50 15.94 6.12
N ARG A 23 7.21 16.24 6.26
CA ARG A 23 6.49 16.23 7.55
C ARG A 23 5.08 15.66 7.31
N CYS A 24 4.62 14.80 8.21
CA CYS A 24 3.24 14.30 8.20
C CYS A 24 2.65 14.37 9.61
N GLY A 25 1.35 14.12 9.73
CA GLY A 25 0.64 14.17 11.01
C GLY A 25 1.02 13.07 12.01
N GLU A 26 1.94 12.17 11.63
CA GLU A 26 2.47 11.09 12.46
C GLU A 26 3.99 11.24 12.58
N PRO A 27 4.52 11.72 13.71
CA PRO A 27 5.96 11.95 13.89
C PRO A 27 6.81 10.69 13.65
N ASP A 28 6.34 9.51 14.10
CA ASP A 28 7.01 8.22 13.90
C ASP A 28 7.18 7.84 12.42
N LEU A 29 6.25 8.26 11.54
CA LEU A 29 6.38 8.03 10.10
C LEU A 29 7.36 9.02 9.46
N THR A 30 7.43 10.26 9.97
CA THR A 30 8.43 11.23 9.53
C THR A 30 9.84 10.77 9.91
N GLU A 31 10.04 10.38 11.16
CA GLU A 31 11.31 9.84 11.68
C GLU A 31 11.77 8.62 10.89
N PHE A 32 10.87 7.64 10.71
CA PHE A 32 11.17 6.47 9.90
C PHE A 32 11.67 6.82 8.49
N LEU A 33 11.02 7.76 7.81
CA LEU A 33 11.44 8.13 6.46
C LEU A 33 12.84 8.72 6.44
N ILE A 34 13.14 9.59 7.40
CA ILE A 34 14.40 10.35 7.45
C ILE A 34 15.55 9.48 7.94
N GLU A 35 15.32 8.63 8.94
CA GLU A 35 16.39 7.93 9.65
C GLU A 35 16.54 6.48 9.23
N ASP A 36 15.43 5.74 9.03
CA ASP A 36 15.48 4.28 8.88
C ASP A 36 15.27 3.77 7.46
N ALA A 37 14.51 4.50 6.64
CA ALA A 37 13.95 3.95 5.41
C ALA A 37 15.03 3.53 4.41
N LEU A 38 16.10 4.29 4.27
CA LEU A 38 17.18 4.01 3.32
C LEU A 38 18.04 2.83 3.81
N GLU A 39 18.35 2.76 5.10
CA GLU A 39 19.08 1.66 5.70
C GLU A 39 18.29 0.34 5.60
N ASN A 40 16.99 0.36 5.95
CA ASN A 40 16.12 -0.80 5.80
C ASN A 40 16.04 -1.29 4.34
N GLN A 41 16.08 -0.37 3.38
CA GLN A 41 16.10 -0.72 1.97
C GLN A 41 17.45 -1.33 1.54
N ALA A 42 18.57 -0.79 2.01
CA ALA A 42 19.91 -1.33 1.75
C ALA A 42 20.04 -2.74 2.35
N ALA A 43 19.48 -2.97 3.54
CA ALA A 43 19.42 -4.28 4.21
C ALA A 43 18.36 -5.24 3.61
N ARG A 44 17.60 -4.82 2.60
CA ARG A 44 16.53 -5.61 1.95
C ARG A 44 15.38 -6.03 2.89
N LEU A 45 15.16 -5.28 3.96
CA LEU A 45 14.07 -5.51 4.92
C LEU A 45 12.75 -4.95 4.41
N SER A 46 12.82 -3.82 3.70
CA SER A 46 11.66 -3.17 3.08
C SER A 46 12.10 -2.30 1.90
N VAL A 47 11.14 -1.87 1.09
CA VAL A 47 11.36 -0.97 -0.04
C VAL A 47 10.48 0.25 0.10
N THR A 48 11.08 1.43 0.10
CA THR A 48 10.39 2.71 0.22
C THR A 48 10.30 3.41 -1.14
N ARG A 49 9.10 3.88 -1.46
CA ARG A 49 8.82 4.68 -2.65
C ARG A 49 8.36 6.06 -2.26
N ILE A 50 8.91 7.04 -2.95
CA ILE A 50 8.61 8.47 -2.77
C ILE A 50 7.61 8.90 -3.83
N VAL A 51 6.67 9.75 -3.42
CA VAL A 51 5.73 10.42 -4.31
C VAL A 51 6.14 11.87 -4.43
N LEU A 52 6.37 12.32 -5.66
CA LEU A 52 6.79 13.68 -5.97
C LEU A 52 5.67 14.42 -6.72
N HIS A 53 5.51 15.68 -6.41
CA HIS A 53 4.70 16.66 -7.13
C HIS A 53 5.49 17.94 -7.30
N GLU A 54 5.72 18.36 -8.55
CA GLU A 54 6.52 19.56 -8.86
C GLU A 54 7.91 19.56 -8.17
N GLY A 55 8.54 18.39 -8.09
CA GLY A 55 9.85 18.22 -7.46
C GLY A 55 9.84 18.10 -5.93
N GLN A 56 8.70 18.33 -5.28
CA GLN A 56 8.55 18.23 -3.82
C GLN A 56 8.08 16.84 -3.41
N VAL A 57 8.60 16.32 -2.29
CA VAL A 57 8.14 15.07 -1.68
C VAL A 57 6.79 15.30 -0.99
N VAL A 58 5.73 14.72 -1.56
CA VAL A 58 4.34 14.88 -1.09
C VAL A 58 3.78 13.65 -0.40
N GLY A 59 4.51 12.53 -0.43
CA GLY A 59 4.14 11.30 0.26
C GLY A 59 5.17 10.21 0.09
N PHE A 60 5.04 9.17 0.88
CA PHE A 60 5.81 7.94 0.72
C PHE A 60 5.02 6.72 1.18
N PHE A 61 5.44 5.56 0.70
CA PHE A 61 4.96 4.28 1.19
C PHE A 61 6.08 3.23 1.15
N THR A 62 6.06 2.35 2.14
CA THR A 62 7.05 1.30 2.33
C THR A 62 6.38 -0.05 2.26
N LEU A 63 6.95 -0.94 1.48
CA LEU A 63 6.44 -2.29 1.23
C LEU A 63 7.41 -3.34 1.74
N THR A 64 6.87 -4.44 2.26
CA THR A 64 7.63 -5.64 2.65
C THR A 64 6.80 -6.89 2.38
N ASN A 65 7.44 -8.06 2.39
CA ASN A 65 6.75 -9.33 2.29
C ASN A 65 5.94 -9.62 3.56
N ASP A 66 4.81 -10.31 3.39
CA ASP A 66 3.94 -10.71 4.48
C ASP A 66 3.20 -12.01 4.14
N CYS A 67 2.49 -12.54 5.12
CA CYS A 67 1.46 -13.54 4.93
C CYS A 67 0.29 -13.26 5.87
N ILE A 68 -0.92 -13.61 5.45
CA ILE A 68 -2.10 -13.55 6.31
C ILE A 68 -2.63 -14.94 6.59
N ILE A 69 -2.98 -15.22 7.86
CA ILE A 69 -3.58 -16.48 8.26
C ILE A 69 -4.91 -16.65 7.52
N ARG A 70 -5.13 -17.80 6.87
CA ARG A 70 -6.36 -18.09 6.12
C ARG A 70 -7.63 -17.83 6.94
N LYS A 71 -7.64 -18.25 8.21
CA LYS A 71 -8.77 -18.01 9.14
C LYS A 71 -9.02 -16.54 9.48
N SER A 72 -8.13 -15.64 9.10
CA SER A 72 -8.31 -14.18 9.26
C SER A 72 -8.95 -13.52 8.05
N VAL A 73 -9.12 -14.28 6.95
CA VAL A 73 -9.72 -13.84 5.70
C VAL A 73 -11.18 -14.26 5.68
N SER A 74 -12.08 -13.39 5.21
CA SER A 74 -13.50 -13.69 5.05
C SER A 74 -13.71 -14.87 4.09
N ASP A 75 -14.77 -15.65 4.29
CA ASP A 75 -15.14 -16.76 3.42
C ASP A 75 -15.45 -16.30 1.98
N ASP A 76 -15.79 -15.04 1.81
CA ASP A 76 -15.99 -14.42 0.49
C ASP A 76 -14.69 -14.14 -0.28
N ASP A 77 -13.53 -14.10 0.39
CA ASP A 77 -12.21 -13.83 -0.19
C ASP A 77 -11.32 -15.08 -0.15
N GLY A 78 -10.26 -15.07 -0.94
CA GLY A 78 -9.37 -16.21 -1.05
C GLY A 78 -9.96 -17.33 -1.92
N GLU A 79 -9.52 -18.56 -1.67
CA GLU A 79 -9.94 -19.76 -2.43
C GLU A 79 -10.31 -20.89 -1.47
N GLU A 80 -11.51 -21.43 -1.58
CA GLU A 80 -11.99 -22.53 -0.73
C GLU A 80 -11.10 -23.79 -0.81
N TRP A 81 -10.63 -24.09 -2.01
CA TRP A 81 -9.77 -25.26 -2.29
C TRP A 81 -8.33 -25.12 -1.77
N TYR A 82 -7.89 -23.91 -1.34
CA TYR A 82 -6.51 -23.64 -0.94
C TYR A 82 -6.20 -24.29 0.43
N PRO A 83 -5.31 -25.30 0.50
CA PRO A 83 -5.16 -26.14 1.70
C PRO A 83 -4.19 -25.54 2.75
N TYR A 84 -3.42 -24.51 2.38
CA TYR A 84 -2.36 -24.01 3.25
C TYR A 84 -2.90 -23.00 4.28
N PRO A 85 -2.22 -22.88 5.45
CA PRO A 85 -2.70 -22.05 6.55
C PRO A 85 -2.53 -20.54 6.33
N HIS A 86 -1.75 -20.13 5.33
CA HIS A 86 -1.44 -18.73 5.07
C HIS A 86 -1.57 -18.39 3.60
N TYR A 87 -2.14 -17.22 3.29
CA TYR A 87 -2.05 -16.61 1.96
C TYR A 87 -0.80 -15.72 1.86
N PRO A 88 -0.05 -15.79 0.75
CA PRO A 88 1.04 -14.87 0.49
C PRO A 88 0.52 -13.45 0.28
N ALA A 89 1.21 -12.48 0.87
CA ALA A 89 0.79 -11.08 0.86
C ALA A 89 1.94 -10.10 0.66
N LEU A 90 1.60 -8.92 0.18
CA LEU A 90 2.44 -7.73 0.20
C LEU A 90 1.93 -6.80 1.29
N LYS A 91 2.79 -6.38 2.21
CA LYS A 91 2.42 -5.50 3.30
C LYS A 91 2.74 -4.05 3.01
N ILE A 92 1.78 -3.17 3.24
CA ILE A 92 2.02 -1.74 3.42
C ILE A 92 2.53 -1.54 4.85
N ALA A 93 3.86 -1.49 5.00
CA ALA A 93 4.49 -1.30 6.31
C ALA A 93 4.35 0.14 6.80
N ARG A 94 4.43 1.12 5.89
CA ARG A 94 4.26 2.55 6.15
C ARG A 94 3.55 3.20 4.97
N LEU A 95 2.74 4.22 5.23
CA LEU A 95 2.13 5.06 4.21
C LEU A 95 1.80 6.40 4.84
N ALA A 96 2.37 7.48 4.29
CA ALA A 96 2.12 8.83 4.77
C ALA A 96 2.05 9.85 3.64
N THR A 97 1.20 10.84 3.82
CA THR A 97 1.10 12.03 2.97
C THR A 97 1.67 13.23 3.74
N HIS A 98 2.42 14.08 3.05
CA HIS A 98 2.91 15.32 3.61
C HIS A 98 1.73 16.17 4.10
N GLN A 99 1.84 16.76 5.29
CA GLN A 99 0.73 17.44 5.97
C GLN A 99 0.04 18.54 5.12
N GLU A 100 0.79 19.29 4.33
CA GLU A 100 0.24 20.33 3.44
C GLU A 100 -0.49 19.79 2.21
N PHE A 101 -0.33 18.48 1.94
CA PHE A 101 -0.92 17.82 0.79
C PHE A 101 -2.01 16.81 1.17
N GLU A 102 -2.40 16.75 2.44
CA GLU A 102 -3.49 15.89 2.89
C GLU A 102 -4.82 16.25 2.18
N GLY A 103 -5.66 15.24 1.98
CA GLY A 103 -6.96 15.40 1.30
C GLY A 103 -6.88 15.64 -0.21
N ARG A 104 -5.68 15.75 -0.81
CA ARG A 104 -5.48 16.01 -2.24
C ARG A 104 -5.39 14.74 -3.11
N GLY A 105 -5.66 13.55 -2.55
CA GLY A 105 -5.73 12.28 -3.31
C GLY A 105 -4.43 11.48 -3.37
N ILE A 106 -3.35 11.93 -2.73
CA ILE A 106 -2.03 11.28 -2.75
C ILE A 106 -2.08 9.88 -2.12
N GLY A 107 -2.75 9.74 -0.98
CA GLY A 107 -2.95 8.42 -0.34
C GLY A 107 -3.62 7.41 -1.27
N ARG A 108 -4.65 7.84 -2.03
CA ARG A 108 -5.28 6.99 -3.05
C ARG A 108 -4.28 6.60 -4.14
N ALA A 109 -3.48 7.54 -4.62
CA ALA A 109 -2.48 7.26 -5.66
C ALA A 109 -1.43 6.24 -5.19
N MET A 110 -1.00 6.32 -3.92
CA MET A 110 -0.11 5.33 -3.30
C MET A 110 -0.72 3.94 -3.21
N LEU A 111 -2.01 3.82 -2.84
CA LEU A 111 -2.72 2.54 -2.83
C LEU A 111 -2.83 1.93 -4.22
N LEU A 112 -3.16 2.73 -5.24
CA LEU A 112 -3.20 2.27 -6.63
C LEU A 112 -1.83 1.75 -7.09
N LYS A 113 -0.76 2.47 -6.77
CA LYS A 113 0.60 2.04 -7.08
C LYS A 113 0.98 0.75 -6.36
N THR A 114 0.55 0.58 -5.12
CA THR A 114 0.76 -0.66 -4.35
C THR A 114 0.06 -1.84 -5.01
N VAL A 115 -1.19 -1.68 -5.45
CA VAL A 115 -1.93 -2.74 -6.18
C VAL A 115 -1.21 -3.11 -7.47
N ALA A 116 -0.77 -2.12 -8.25
CA ALA A 116 -0.01 -2.38 -9.48
C ALA A 116 1.31 -3.13 -9.22
N ILE A 117 2.00 -2.80 -8.13
CA ILE A 117 3.22 -3.52 -7.70
C ILE A 117 2.87 -4.96 -7.30
N ALA A 118 1.81 -5.18 -6.52
CA ALA A 118 1.38 -6.51 -6.09
C ALA A 118 1.00 -7.40 -7.29
N MET A 119 0.26 -6.86 -8.26
CA MET A 119 -0.06 -7.55 -9.51
C MET A 119 1.18 -7.94 -10.32
N ARG A 120 2.15 -7.03 -10.42
CA ARG A 120 3.40 -7.32 -11.10
C ARG A 120 4.24 -8.35 -10.34
N LEU A 121 4.32 -8.24 -9.02
CA LEU A 121 5.02 -9.19 -8.15
C LEU A 121 4.43 -10.59 -8.27
N SER A 122 3.10 -10.71 -8.36
CA SER A 122 2.41 -12.00 -8.47
C SER A 122 2.75 -12.81 -9.74
N GLN A 123 3.38 -12.17 -10.74
CA GLN A 123 3.89 -12.86 -11.94
C GLN A 123 5.25 -13.56 -11.70
N TYR A 124 5.95 -13.23 -10.62
CA TYR A 124 7.27 -13.78 -10.29
C TYR A 124 7.24 -14.63 -9.03
N VAL A 125 6.41 -14.27 -8.08
CA VAL A 125 6.24 -14.97 -6.80
C VAL A 125 4.79 -14.86 -6.35
N GLY A 126 4.26 -15.90 -5.70
CA GLY A 126 2.88 -15.88 -5.20
C GLY A 126 2.63 -14.64 -4.33
N CYS A 127 1.64 -13.85 -4.73
CA CYS A 127 1.13 -12.71 -3.98
C CYS A 127 -0.36 -12.61 -4.23
N ARG A 128 -1.19 -12.83 -3.21
CA ARG A 128 -2.65 -12.84 -3.32
C ARG A 128 -3.29 -11.67 -2.61
N MET A 129 -2.77 -11.28 -1.47
CA MET A 129 -3.35 -10.28 -0.59
C MET A 129 -2.45 -9.05 -0.46
N ILE A 130 -3.05 -7.91 -0.15
CA ILE A 130 -2.34 -6.75 0.38
C ILE A 130 -2.77 -6.59 1.83
N THR A 131 -1.82 -6.47 2.74
CA THR A 131 -2.07 -6.31 4.18
C THR A 131 -1.59 -4.95 4.68
N VAL A 132 -2.19 -4.48 5.76
CA VAL A 132 -1.74 -3.30 6.50
C VAL A 132 -2.16 -3.40 7.96
N ASP A 133 -1.31 -2.94 8.87
CA ASP A 133 -1.66 -2.70 10.26
C ASP A 133 -2.00 -1.22 10.43
N ALA A 134 -3.27 -0.88 10.24
CA ALA A 134 -3.73 0.50 10.26
C ALA A 134 -3.80 1.06 11.68
N LYS A 135 -3.34 2.30 11.88
CA LYS A 135 -3.68 3.06 13.10
C LYS A 135 -5.20 3.33 13.11
N PRO A 136 -5.87 3.38 14.27
CA PRO A 136 -7.33 3.55 14.34
C PRO A 136 -7.87 4.72 13.51
N LYS A 137 -7.17 5.86 13.51
CA LYS A 137 -7.55 7.04 12.71
C LYS A 137 -7.45 6.85 11.19
N SER A 138 -6.67 5.88 10.73
CA SER A 138 -6.48 5.58 9.31
C SER A 138 -7.37 4.44 8.80
N GLU A 139 -8.11 3.76 9.68
CA GLU A 139 -8.97 2.63 9.32
C GLU A 139 -9.95 2.99 8.20
N GLY A 140 -10.71 4.08 8.39
CA GLY A 140 -11.72 4.52 7.41
C GLY A 140 -11.14 4.82 6.03
N PHE A 141 -9.88 5.27 5.97
CA PHE A 141 -9.20 5.46 4.70
C PHE A 141 -9.04 4.12 3.95
N TYR A 142 -8.53 3.09 4.59
CA TYR A 142 -8.31 1.79 3.94
C TYR A 142 -9.63 1.09 3.58
N LEU A 143 -10.63 1.13 4.48
CA LEU A 143 -11.97 0.55 4.22
C LEU A 143 -12.61 1.17 2.98
N LYS A 144 -12.48 2.49 2.79
CA LYS A 144 -12.97 3.20 1.59
C LYS A 144 -12.36 2.68 0.29
N TYR A 145 -11.17 2.09 0.34
CA TYR A 145 -10.47 1.56 -0.83
C TYR A 145 -10.46 0.04 -0.90
N GLY A 146 -11.48 -0.61 -0.31
CA GLY A 146 -11.74 -2.03 -0.47
C GLY A 146 -10.89 -2.95 0.41
N PHE A 147 -10.26 -2.41 1.45
CA PHE A 147 -9.70 -3.23 2.51
C PHE A 147 -10.79 -3.69 3.45
N GLN A 148 -10.59 -4.85 4.05
CA GLN A 148 -11.47 -5.44 5.05
C GLN A 148 -10.69 -5.70 6.35
N LYS A 149 -11.40 -5.76 7.48
CA LYS A 149 -10.80 -6.16 8.76
C LYS A 149 -10.47 -7.64 8.74
N ALA A 150 -9.26 -7.98 9.18
CA ALA A 150 -8.94 -9.37 9.45
C ALA A 150 -9.81 -9.89 10.60
N LEU A 151 -10.36 -11.12 10.44
CA LEU A 151 -11.26 -11.72 11.43
C LEU A 151 -10.56 -11.99 12.79
N ILE A 152 -9.23 -12.19 12.75
CA ILE A 152 -8.42 -12.38 13.95
C ILE A 152 -7.56 -11.14 14.18
N ASN A 153 -7.84 -10.42 15.24
CA ASN A 153 -7.02 -9.28 15.68
C ASN A 153 -6.39 -9.60 17.06
N LYS A 154 -5.07 -9.74 17.08
CA LYS A 154 -4.27 -9.91 18.30
C LYS A 154 -3.49 -8.64 18.68
N LYS A 155 -3.60 -7.57 17.89
CA LYS A 155 -2.87 -6.31 18.10
C LYS A 155 -3.70 -5.35 18.92
N LYS A 156 -3.05 -4.64 19.86
CA LYS A 156 -3.74 -3.69 20.74
C LYS A 156 -3.87 -2.30 20.13
N ASP A 157 -2.85 -1.85 19.41
CA ASP A 157 -2.70 -0.46 18.98
C ASP A 157 -2.96 -0.25 17.48
N THR A 158 -3.14 -1.35 16.72
CA THR A 158 -3.41 -1.31 15.29
C THR A 158 -4.54 -2.26 14.91
N ILE A 159 -5.17 -1.98 13.79
CA ILE A 159 -6.24 -2.76 13.21
C ILE A 159 -5.66 -3.48 11.99
N PRO A 160 -5.53 -4.81 12.00
CA PRO A 160 -5.07 -5.56 10.84
C PRO A 160 -6.15 -5.54 9.77
N LEU A 161 -5.78 -5.05 8.61
CA LEU A 161 -6.64 -5.00 7.44
C LEU A 161 -5.96 -5.75 6.29
N TYR A 162 -6.78 -6.30 5.39
CA TYR A 162 -6.32 -6.94 4.17
C TYR A 162 -7.23 -6.57 2.99
N ARG A 163 -6.71 -6.81 1.79
CA ARG A 163 -7.48 -6.73 0.55
C ARG A 163 -7.09 -7.89 -0.36
N ASP A 164 -8.07 -8.68 -0.83
CA ASP A 164 -7.89 -9.61 -1.94
C ASP A 164 -7.89 -8.82 -3.25
N PHE A 165 -6.70 -8.42 -3.72
CA PHE A 165 -6.59 -7.61 -4.94
C PHE A 165 -6.82 -8.44 -6.21
N TYR A 166 -6.57 -9.75 -6.17
CA TYR A 166 -6.78 -10.64 -7.31
C TYR A 166 -8.27 -10.83 -7.59
N ARG A 167 -9.09 -11.01 -6.56
CA ARG A 167 -10.54 -11.04 -6.71
C ARG A 167 -11.07 -9.74 -7.31
N SER A 168 -10.64 -8.61 -6.79
CA SER A 168 -11.00 -7.30 -7.34
C SER A 168 -10.64 -7.16 -8.82
N TYR A 169 -9.54 -7.77 -9.25
CA TYR A 169 -9.12 -7.81 -10.66
C TYR A 169 -10.05 -8.69 -11.50
N GLN A 170 -10.37 -9.90 -11.04
CA GLN A 170 -11.28 -10.80 -11.74
C GLN A 170 -12.69 -10.23 -11.89
N GLU A 171 -13.22 -9.56 -10.88
CA GLU A 171 -14.52 -8.89 -10.92
C GLU A 171 -14.57 -7.79 -11.98
N ALA A 172 -13.45 -7.08 -12.16
CA ALA A 172 -13.32 -6.07 -13.20
C ALA A 172 -13.29 -6.66 -14.60
N GLU A 173 -12.56 -7.73 -14.82
CA GLU A 173 -12.52 -8.41 -16.11
C GLU A 173 -13.90 -8.96 -16.50
N LYS A 174 -14.73 -9.31 -15.52
CA LYS A 174 -16.11 -9.76 -15.73
C LYS A 174 -17.11 -8.61 -15.93
N GLY A 175 -16.68 -7.34 -15.95
CA GLY A 175 -17.55 -6.17 -16.16
C GLY A 175 -18.41 -5.80 -14.94
N MET A 176 -18.12 -6.34 -13.77
CA MET A 176 -18.80 -6.01 -12.52
C MET A 176 -18.00 -4.94 -11.77
N SER A 177 -18.29 -3.67 -12.05
CA SER A 177 -17.65 -2.45 -11.49
C SER A 177 -16.15 -2.34 -11.70
N PRO A 178 -15.63 -1.20 -12.19
CA PRO A 178 -14.20 -1.07 -12.46
C PRO A 178 -13.44 -1.06 -11.12
N PRO A 179 -12.51 -1.99 -10.92
CA PRO A 179 -11.59 -1.87 -9.81
C PRO A 179 -10.68 -0.66 -10.03
N LEU A 180 -10.02 -0.23 -8.97
CA LEU A 180 -8.97 0.80 -8.97
C LEU A 180 -7.73 0.44 -9.82
N THR A 181 -7.87 -0.33 -10.90
CA THR A 181 -6.76 -1.03 -11.59
C THR A 181 -6.53 -0.66 -13.02
N VAL A 182 -7.18 0.35 -13.58
CA VAL A 182 -6.78 0.78 -14.93
C VAL A 182 -5.57 1.70 -14.82
N PHE A 183 -4.39 1.08 -14.72
CA PHE A 183 -3.14 1.74 -15.07
C PHE A 183 -2.82 1.41 -16.52
N ASP A 184 -2.99 2.39 -17.39
CA ASP A 184 -2.41 2.37 -18.73
C ASP A 184 -0.87 2.35 -18.60
N GLU A 185 -0.25 1.26 -19.02
CA GLU A 185 1.21 1.05 -18.98
C GLU A 185 1.98 1.89 -20.02
N ARG A 186 1.38 2.94 -20.59
CA ARG A 186 2.04 3.78 -21.59
C ARG A 186 2.65 5.05 -20.98
N SER A 187 3.47 4.89 -19.97
CA SER A 187 4.40 5.94 -19.56
C SER A 187 5.68 5.26 -19.06
N ARG A 188 6.58 5.07 -20.02
CA ARG A 188 7.99 4.73 -19.75
C ARG A 188 8.70 5.89 -19.09
#